data_75b469e6109ecc485a5eecd8627a59d6
#
_entry.id   75b469e6109ecc485a5eecd8627a59d6
#
_cell.length_a   1.000
_cell.length_b   1.000
_cell.length_c   1.000
_cell.angle_alpha   90.00
_cell.angle_beta   90.00
_cell.angle_gamma   90.00
#
_symmetry.space_group_name_H-M   'P 1'
#
loop_
_entity.id
_entity.type
_entity.pdbx_description
1 polymer ?
#
loop_
_entity_poly.entity_id
_entity_poly.type
_entity_poly.pdbx_seq_one_letter_code
_entity_poly.pdbx_strand_id
1 'polypeptide(L)'
;MKILLFVSTKQRLENPYNLGGIEILNYELFNYLKNKHEVVFSKKVSQKLVSINWDIIISSNDARVFNKLKSKRKILWLHNKLQIEKALRKKQLLSILFNKIEAVFVSDYLKKNTSIFYNFFKREVIPNFLP
;
A
#
# COMPACT_ATOMS: atom_id res chain seq x y z
N MET A 1 -13.80 8.54 -7.62
CA MET A 1 -13.19 8.43 -6.28
C MET A 1 -11.78 9.02 -6.30
N LYS A 2 -11.32 9.47 -5.14
CA LYS A 2 -9.94 9.93 -4.94
C LYS A 2 -9.13 8.78 -4.37
N ILE A 3 -8.14 8.32 -5.12
CA ILE A 3 -7.33 7.14 -4.81
C ILE A 3 -5.86 7.54 -4.73
N LEU A 4 -5.20 7.16 -3.65
CA LEU A 4 -3.75 7.31 -3.51
C LEU A 4 -3.09 5.95 -3.60
N LEU A 5 -2.14 5.81 -4.51
CA LEU A 5 -1.21 4.69 -4.58
C LEU A 5 0.12 5.14 -3.97
N PHE A 6 0.49 4.53 -2.86
CA PHE A 6 1.70 4.92 -2.13
C PHE A 6 2.73 3.81 -2.14
N VAL A 7 3.94 4.14 -2.55
CA VAL A 7 5.09 3.22 -2.57
C VAL A 7 6.29 3.93 -1.96
N SER A 8 6.77 3.43 -0.82
CA SER A 8 8.00 3.94 -0.23
C SER A 8 9.20 3.42 -1.04
N THR A 9 9.76 4.28 -1.87
CA THR A 9 10.89 3.94 -2.75
C THR A 9 11.82 5.14 -2.93
N LYS A 10 13.07 4.84 -3.28
CA LYS A 10 14.05 5.87 -3.67
C LYS A 10 14.06 6.13 -5.17
N GLN A 11 13.38 5.31 -5.96
CA GLN A 11 13.33 5.44 -7.42
C GLN A 11 12.40 6.57 -7.85
N ARG A 12 12.65 7.13 -9.03
CA ARG A 12 11.74 8.11 -9.64
C ARG A 12 10.56 7.37 -10.25
N LEU A 13 9.35 7.78 -9.89
CA LEU A 13 8.13 7.14 -10.35
C LEU A 13 7.74 7.53 -11.79
N GLU A 14 8.30 8.61 -12.31
CA GLU A 14 7.99 9.12 -13.66
C GLU A 14 8.62 8.29 -14.79
N ASN A 15 9.66 7.50 -14.47
CA ASN A 15 10.35 6.69 -15.46
C ASN A 15 10.10 5.20 -15.23
N PRO A 16 9.15 4.58 -15.97
CA PRO A 16 8.81 3.18 -15.76
C PRO A 16 9.95 2.21 -16.07
N TYR A 17 10.92 2.60 -16.88
CA TYR A 17 12.05 1.73 -17.23
C TYR A 17 13.04 1.50 -16.08
N ASN A 18 13.02 2.38 -15.09
CA ASN A 18 13.93 2.30 -13.94
C ASN A 18 13.21 1.81 -12.67
N LEU A 19 11.96 1.35 -12.78
CA LEU A 19 11.18 0.90 -11.64
C LEU A 19 11.45 -0.56 -11.31
N GLY A 20 11.45 -0.89 -10.01
CA GLY A 20 11.43 -2.28 -9.55
C GLY A 20 10.05 -2.92 -9.73
N GLY A 21 9.93 -4.21 -9.40
CA GLY A 21 8.69 -4.97 -9.63
C GLY A 21 7.46 -4.40 -8.93
N ILE A 22 7.61 -3.92 -7.69
CA ILE A 22 6.50 -3.36 -6.91
C ILE A 22 6.05 -2.03 -7.51
N GLU A 23 7.01 -1.18 -7.89
CA GLU A 23 6.73 0.12 -8.50
C GLU A 23 6.06 -0.04 -9.86
N ILE A 24 6.48 -1.03 -10.66
CA ILE A 24 5.85 -1.33 -11.96
C ILE A 24 4.39 -1.74 -11.77
N LEU A 25 4.09 -2.61 -10.80
CA LEU A 25 2.72 -3.02 -10.49
C LEU A 25 1.84 -1.83 -10.11
N ASN A 26 2.37 -0.93 -9.29
CA ASN A 26 1.65 0.29 -8.93
C ASN A 26 1.45 1.22 -10.12
N TYR A 27 2.45 1.34 -11.00
CA TYR A 27 2.37 2.13 -12.21
C TYR A 27 1.29 1.59 -13.16
N GLU A 28 1.22 0.28 -13.33
CA GLU A 28 0.20 -0.38 -14.14
C GLU A 28 -1.21 -0.15 -13.55
N LEU A 29 -1.34 -0.27 -12.24
CA LEU A 29 -2.60 0.00 -11.55
C LEU A 29 -3.01 1.47 -11.70
N PHE A 30 -2.06 2.40 -11.58
CA PHE A 30 -2.28 3.81 -11.83
C PHE A 30 -2.83 4.06 -13.23
N ASN A 31 -2.20 3.49 -14.25
CA ASN A 31 -2.63 3.64 -15.63
C ASN A 31 -4.03 3.09 -15.87
N TYR A 32 -4.37 1.99 -15.21
CA TYR A 32 -5.70 1.40 -15.33
C TYR A 32 -6.77 2.29 -14.68
N LEU A 33 -6.48 2.87 -13.53
CA LEU A 33 -7.47 3.62 -12.73
C LEU A 33 -7.62 5.09 -13.14
N LYS A 34 -6.59 5.70 -13.69
CA LYS A 34 -6.54 7.16 -13.93
C LYS A 34 -7.63 7.70 -14.85
N ASN A 35 -8.16 6.85 -15.72
CA ASN A 35 -9.21 7.26 -16.66
C ASN A 35 -10.61 7.27 -16.03
N LYS A 36 -10.79 6.60 -14.89
CA LYS A 36 -12.08 6.45 -14.22
C LYS A 36 -12.15 7.17 -12.87
N HIS A 37 -10.99 7.47 -12.29
CA HIS A 37 -10.88 8.05 -10.95
C HIS A 37 -9.78 9.09 -10.89
N GLU A 38 -9.85 9.95 -9.88
CA GLU A 38 -8.72 10.84 -9.54
C GLU A 38 -7.69 10.00 -8.79
N VAL A 39 -6.57 9.69 -9.44
CA VAL A 39 -5.53 8.83 -8.87
C VAL A 39 -4.22 9.60 -8.76
N VAL A 40 -3.58 9.51 -7.61
CA VAL A 40 -2.24 10.03 -7.38
C VAL A 40 -1.33 8.85 -7.05
N PHE A 41 -0.17 8.82 -7.67
CA PHE A 41 0.88 7.86 -7.40
C PHE A 41 2.05 8.61 -6.73
N SER A 42 2.35 8.28 -5.47
CA SER A 42 3.34 9.01 -4.69
C SER A 42 4.27 8.09 -3.91
N LYS A 43 5.48 8.56 -3.68
CA LYS A 43 6.48 7.88 -2.84
C LYS A 43 6.76 8.60 -1.53
N LYS A 44 6.20 9.79 -1.34
CA LYS A 44 6.40 10.61 -0.14
C LYS A 44 5.08 11.18 0.35
N VAL A 45 4.99 11.33 1.67
CA VAL A 45 3.88 12.05 2.27
C VAL A 45 4.20 13.54 2.24
N SER A 46 3.39 14.30 1.51
CA SER A 46 3.50 15.77 1.42
C SER A 46 2.32 16.44 2.11
N GLN A 47 2.43 17.74 2.39
CA GLN A 47 1.32 18.52 2.95
C GLN A 47 0.09 18.52 2.03
N LYS A 48 0.31 18.51 0.74
CA LYS A 48 -0.78 18.42 -0.25
C LYS A 48 -1.59 17.14 -0.05
N LEU A 49 -0.93 16.00 0.15
CA LEU A 49 -1.60 14.72 0.36
C LEU A 49 -2.35 14.67 1.70
N VAL A 50 -1.78 15.29 2.73
CA VAL A 50 -2.39 15.35 4.08
C VAL A 50 -3.72 16.13 4.06
N SER A 51 -3.84 17.14 3.22
CA SER A 51 -5.01 18.00 3.13
C SER A 51 -6.19 17.37 2.39
N ILE A 52 -5.96 16.24 1.71
CA ILE A 52 -6.99 15.57 0.91
C ILE A 52 -7.69 14.49 1.73
N ASN A 53 -9.01 14.40 1.60
CA ASN A 53 -9.79 13.29 2.14
C ASN A 53 -9.87 12.20 1.07
N TRP A 54 -9.04 11.17 1.23
CA TRP A 54 -8.98 10.06 0.28
C TRP A 54 -10.14 9.09 0.45
N ASP A 55 -10.67 8.59 -0.65
CA ASP A 55 -11.64 7.49 -0.60
C ASP A 55 -10.92 6.16 -0.33
N ILE A 56 -9.79 5.94 -1.01
CA ILE A 56 -8.98 4.73 -0.86
C ILE A 56 -7.50 5.11 -0.86
N ILE A 57 -6.75 4.56 0.08
CA ILE A 57 -5.28 4.56 0.04
C ILE A 57 -4.82 3.12 -0.09
N ILE A 58 -4.03 2.83 -1.12
CA ILE A 58 -3.38 1.54 -1.31
C ILE A 58 -1.89 1.75 -1.09
N SER A 59 -1.35 1.21 -0.01
CA SER A 59 0.06 1.31 0.32
C SER A 59 0.75 -0.04 0.15
N SER A 60 1.85 -0.07 -0.60
CA SER A 60 2.63 -1.27 -0.82
C SER A 60 3.65 -1.45 0.31
N ASN A 61 3.51 -2.52 1.07
CA ASN A 61 4.41 -2.96 2.15
C ASN A 61 4.63 -1.97 3.32
N ASP A 62 4.01 -0.81 3.33
CA ASP A 62 4.23 0.21 4.36
C ASP A 62 2.93 0.71 4.96
N ALA A 63 2.66 0.34 6.22
CA ALA A 63 1.46 0.73 6.92
C ALA A 63 1.56 2.09 7.63
N ARG A 64 2.75 2.69 7.69
CA ARG A 64 2.96 3.96 8.44
C ARG A 64 2.21 5.12 7.82
N VAL A 65 1.97 5.10 6.52
CA VAL A 65 1.25 6.14 5.81
C VAL A 65 -0.18 6.33 6.37
N PHE A 66 -0.79 5.30 6.88
CA PHE A 66 -2.15 5.35 7.41
C PHE A 66 -2.29 6.16 8.71
N ASN A 67 -1.18 6.42 9.41
CA ASN A 67 -1.18 7.31 10.56
C ASN A 67 -1.07 8.79 10.16
N LYS A 68 -0.63 9.07 8.94
CA LYS A 68 -0.36 10.42 8.46
C LYS A 68 -1.45 10.96 7.54
N LEU A 69 -2.17 10.08 6.87
CA LEU A 69 -3.17 10.44 5.87
C LEU A 69 -4.54 9.90 6.24
N LYS A 70 -5.59 10.64 5.88
CA LYS A 70 -6.98 10.26 6.14
C LYS A 70 -7.57 9.56 4.93
N SER A 71 -8.24 8.44 5.16
CA SER A 71 -8.90 7.68 4.10
C SER A 71 -10.10 6.91 4.64
N LYS A 72 -11.13 6.76 3.82
CA LYS A 72 -12.29 5.92 4.15
C LYS A 72 -11.92 4.44 4.14
N ARG A 73 -11.10 4.00 3.18
CA ARG A 73 -10.58 2.63 3.10
C ARG A 73 -9.06 2.66 3.07
N LYS A 74 -8.47 1.78 3.86
CA LYS A 74 -7.02 1.65 4.00
C LYS A 74 -6.64 0.24 3.60
N ILE A 75 -5.90 0.11 2.50
CA ILE A 75 -5.49 -1.17 1.93
C ILE A 75 -3.97 -1.27 1.99
N LEU A 76 -3.48 -2.28 2.69
CA LEU A 76 -2.06 -2.62 2.71
C LEU A 76 -1.84 -3.76 1.71
N TRP A 77 -1.12 -3.44 0.64
CA TRP A 77 -0.79 -4.40 -0.43
C TRP A 77 0.56 -5.03 -0.13
N LEU A 78 0.53 -6.27 0.33
CA LEU A 78 1.71 -6.98 0.79
C LEU A 78 2.31 -7.82 -0.34
N HIS A 79 3.49 -7.40 -0.77
CA HIS A 79 4.29 -8.09 -1.79
C HIS A 79 5.36 -8.98 -1.16
N ASN A 80 5.73 -8.70 0.09
CA ASN A 80 6.76 -9.40 0.84
C ASN A 80 6.23 -9.79 2.21
N LYS A 81 6.88 -10.79 2.82
CA LYS A 81 6.56 -11.23 4.18
C LYS A 81 6.79 -10.07 5.18
N LEU A 82 5.78 -9.79 5.97
CA LEU A 82 5.87 -8.78 7.03
C LEU A 82 6.49 -9.43 8.28
N GLN A 83 7.76 -9.14 8.53
CA GLN A 83 8.48 -9.64 9.69
C GLN A 83 8.17 -8.80 10.93
N ILE A 84 7.86 -9.47 12.05
CA ILE A 84 7.50 -8.79 13.30
C ILE A 84 8.61 -7.85 13.80
N GLU A 85 9.85 -8.29 13.80
CA GLU A 85 10.99 -7.45 14.22
C GLU A 85 11.12 -6.19 13.38
N LYS A 86 10.99 -6.35 12.07
CA LYS A 86 11.07 -5.24 11.13
C LYS A 86 9.89 -4.29 11.29
N ALA A 87 8.69 -4.83 11.52
CA ALA A 87 7.49 -4.05 11.77
C ALA A 87 7.59 -3.23 13.07
N LEU A 88 8.15 -3.80 14.13
CA LEU A 88 8.39 -3.10 15.38
C LEU A 88 9.40 -1.96 15.21
N ARG A 89 10.55 -2.21 14.58
CA ARG A 89 11.58 -1.19 14.34
C ARG A 89 11.06 -0.02 13.52
N LYS A 90 10.21 -0.29 12.54
CA LYS A 90 9.67 0.74 11.64
C LYS A 90 8.34 1.33 12.13
N LYS A 91 7.91 0.97 13.35
CA LYS A 91 6.63 1.41 13.93
C LYS A 91 5.39 1.03 13.11
N GLN A 92 5.52 0.04 12.23
CA GLN A 92 4.40 -0.41 11.40
C GLN A 92 3.35 -1.17 12.21
N LEU A 93 3.78 -1.88 13.25
CA LEU A 93 2.87 -2.64 14.11
C LEU A 93 1.82 -1.73 14.75
N LEU A 94 2.25 -0.57 15.28
CA LEU A 94 1.31 0.41 15.85
C LEU A 94 0.34 0.93 14.80
N SER A 95 0.83 1.20 13.59
CA SER A 95 -0.03 1.65 12.50
C SER A 95 -1.10 0.61 12.16
N ILE A 96 -0.75 -0.66 12.16
CA ILE A 96 -1.70 -1.75 11.89
C ILE A 96 -2.72 -1.89 13.02
N LEU A 97 -2.28 -1.78 14.28
CA LEU A 97 -3.15 -1.94 15.44
C LEU A 97 -4.17 -0.81 15.58
N PHE A 98 -3.78 0.43 15.26
CA PHE A 98 -4.64 1.61 15.45
C PHE A 98 -5.45 2.01 14.23
N ASN A 99 -5.27 1.35 13.10
CA ASN A 99 -6.01 1.63 11.88
C ASN A 99 -6.80 0.41 11.44
N LYS A 100 -7.96 0.65 10.83
CA LYS A 100 -8.77 -0.42 10.23
C LYS A 100 -8.24 -0.70 8.83
N ILE A 101 -7.29 -1.64 8.74
CA ILE A 101 -6.56 -1.93 7.51
C ILE A 101 -7.04 -3.24 6.90
N GLU A 102 -7.35 -3.21 5.60
CA GLU A 102 -7.55 -4.40 4.77
C GLU A 102 -6.21 -4.82 4.20
N ALA A 103 -5.82 -6.08 4.37
CA ALA A 103 -4.58 -6.61 3.80
C ALA A 103 -4.89 -7.38 2.52
N VAL A 104 -4.16 -7.06 1.46
CA VAL A 104 -4.19 -7.80 0.20
C VAL A 104 -2.82 -8.45 0.00
N PHE A 105 -2.82 -9.76 -0.13
CA PHE A 105 -1.61 -10.57 -0.30
C PHE A 105 -1.48 -11.01 -1.76
N VAL A 106 -0.27 -10.99 -2.29
CA VAL A 106 -0.03 -11.41 -3.68
C VAL A 106 0.00 -12.93 -3.83
N SER A 107 0.00 -13.69 -2.74
CA SER A 107 -0.04 -15.15 -2.79
C SER A 107 -0.66 -15.75 -1.52
N ASP A 108 -1.14 -16.99 -1.63
CA ASP A 108 -1.60 -17.77 -0.47
C ASP A 108 -0.48 -18.00 0.54
N TYR A 109 0.73 -18.20 0.05
CA TYR A 109 1.89 -18.39 0.90
C TYR A 109 2.09 -17.20 1.83
N LEU A 110 2.04 -15.97 1.31
CA LEU A 110 2.17 -14.76 2.12
C LEU A 110 1.04 -14.64 3.14
N LYS A 111 -0.20 -14.92 2.73
CA LYS A 111 -1.35 -14.86 3.64
C LYS A 111 -1.20 -15.84 4.79
N LYS A 112 -0.82 -17.09 4.50
CA LYS A 112 -0.65 -18.14 5.50
C LYS A 112 0.51 -17.87 6.46
N ASN A 113 1.57 -17.23 5.97
CA ASN A 113 2.78 -16.96 6.75
C ASN A 113 2.80 -15.58 7.40
N THR A 114 1.73 -14.81 7.27
CA THR A 114 1.58 -13.55 7.98
C THR A 114 0.80 -13.80 9.27
N SER A 115 1.39 -13.40 10.39
CA SER A 115 0.83 -13.65 11.73
C SER A 115 -0.59 -13.11 11.86
N ILE A 116 -1.48 -13.89 12.51
CA ILE A 116 -2.81 -13.43 12.91
C ILE A 116 -2.74 -12.32 13.96
N PHE A 117 -1.59 -12.14 14.59
CA PHE A 117 -1.33 -11.04 15.51
C PHE A 117 -1.48 -9.67 14.84
N TYR A 118 -1.21 -9.58 13.53
CA TYR A 118 -1.57 -8.40 12.76
C TYR A 118 -3.08 -8.40 12.54
N ASN A 119 -3.81 -7.70 13.36
CA ASN A 119 -5.26 -7.70 13.38
C ASN A 119 -5.85 -6.92 12.19
N PHE A 120 -5.65 -7.41 10.99
CA PHE A 120 -6.24 -6.82 9.79
C PHE A 120 -7.76 -6.99 9.78
N PHE A 121 -8.44 -5.94 9.32
CA PHE A 121 -9.89 -5.96 9.18
C PHE A 121 -10.37 -7.00 8.16
N LYS A 122 -9.65 -7.14 7.06
CA LYS A 122 -9.85 -8.17 6.04
C LYS A 122 -8.52 -8.69 5.55
N ARG A 123 -8.49 -9.95 5.10
CA ARG A 123 -7.33 -10.59 4.50
C ARG A 123 -7.77 -11.24 3.19
N GLU A 124 -7.25 -10.76 2.06
CA GLU A 124 -7.58 -11.28 0.75
C GLU A 124 -6.32 -11.60 -0.04
N VAL A 125 -6.41 -12.56 -0.95
CA VAL A 125 -5.33 -12.90 -1.88
C VAL A 125 -5.74 -12.46 -3.26
N ILE A 126 -4.93 -11.58 -3.85
CA ILE A 126 -5.08 -11.17 -5.25
C ILE A 126 -3.73 -11.37 -5.91
N PRO A 127 -3.59 -12.41 -6.77
CA PRO A 127 -2.33 -12.68 -7.46
C PRO A 127 -1.94 -11.52 -8.37
N ASN A 128 -0.64 -11.28 -8.49
CA ASN A 128 -0.12 -10.28 -9.41
C ASN A 128 -0.33 -10.74 -10.85
N PHE A 129 -0.82 -9.84 -11.68
CA PHE A 129 -0.90 -10.03 -13.12
C PHE A 129 0.24 -9.24 -13.75
N LEU A 130 1.30 -9.94 -14.08
CA LEU A 130 2.31 -9.40 -14.99
C LEU A 130 2.10 -10.05 -16.35
N PRO A 131 1.94 -9.26 -17.38
CA PRO A 131 1.89 -9.81 -18.74
C PRO A 131 3.24 -10.44 -19.11
#